data_3fa7bce36889f171f08ead4306c2debf
#
_entry.id   3fa7bce36889f171f08ead4306c2debf
#
_cell.length_a   1.000
_cell.length_b   1.000
_cell.length_c   1.000
_cell.angle_alpha   90.00
_cell.angle_beta   90.00
_cell.angle_gamma   90.00
#
_symmetry.space_group_name_H-M   'P 1'
#
loop_
_entity.id
_entity.type
_entity.pdbx_description
1 polymer ?
#
loop_
_entity_poly.entity_id
_entity_poly.type
_entity_poly.pdbx_seq_one_letter_code
_entity_poly.pdbx_strand_id
1 'polypeptide(L)'
;MIKIIPLLENTTTSSQYRCKHGLSLYIETPNHKILFDLGPNDLFLKNAKKLGVRIQDIDTVVISHGHVDHCGGLGAFLKSNSIAKIYLRSQAVDKHYVKVFGIPFYAGINAKLVKGDRFVFTDEVSVIDDEITLFSNVQGGCKLPKADGNLFVKEDGRIIPDDFSHEQNLIVSSDGTKTLFCGCSHAGIVNIVDKAAQVVGCVPQTIVGGFHLFEPTTKRYEKDEYITMIANELKNRDADYYTCHCTGPMAYETMKKQGLRLGYLSTGAVCKLYE
;
A
#
# COMPACT_ATOMS: atom_id res chain seq x y z
N MET A 1 17.73 -9.53 6.83
CA MET A 1 16.63 -10.32 6.21
C MET A 1 15.26 -9.66 6.49
N ILE A 2 14.43 -9.50 5.47
CA ILE A 2 13.05 -8.99 5.59
C ILE A 2 12.08 -10.10 5.20
N LYS A 3 11.09 -10.39 6.04
CA LYS A 3 10.02 -11.35 5.76
C LYS A 3 8.70 -10.63 5.51
N ILE A 4 8.02 -10.97 4.42
CA ILE A 4 6.75 -10.36 4.00
C ILE A 4 5.69 -11.45 3.91
N ILE A 5 4.54 -11.22 4.52
CA ILE A 5 3.36 -12.10 4.42
C ILE A 5 2.13 -11.24 4.14
N PRO A 6 1.53 -11.32 2.93
CA PRO A 6 0.24 -10.70 2.71
C PRO A 6 -0.84 -11.39 3.56
N LEU A 7 -1.34 -10.65 4.56
CA LEU A 7 -2.45 -11.11 5.40
C LEU A 7 -3.78 -10.95 4.69
N LEU A 8 -3.87 -9.99 3.76
CA LEU A 8 -5.03 -9.79 2.90
C LEU A 8 -4.62 -9.07 1.62
N GLU A 9 -5.07 -9.59 0.49
CA GLU A 9 -5.08 -8.93 -0.81
C GLU A 9 -6.18 -9.56 -1.69
N ASN A 10 -6.27 -9.22 -2.98
CA ASN A 10 -7.39 -9.60 -3.86
C ASN A 10 -7.43 -11.08 -4.23
N THR A 11 -6.30 -11.79 -4.11
CA THR A 11 -6.13 -13.20 -4.47
C THR A 11 -5.64 -14.02 -3.28
N THR A 12 -5.53 -15.33 -3.41
CA THR A 12 -5.05 -16.21 -2.33
C THR A 12 -4.26 -17.39 -2.86
N THR A 13 -3.27 -17.82 -2.11
CA THR A 13 -2.47 -19.03 -2.41
C THR A 13 -3.22 -20.32 -2.09
N SER A 14 -4.26 -20.28 -1.25
CA SER A 14 -4.98 -21.47 -0.78
C SER A 14 -6.41 -21.11 -0.35
N SER A 15 -7.36 -22.03 -0.55
CA SER A 15 -8.74 -21.88 -0.09
C SER A 15 -8.91 -21.75 1.43
N GLN A 16 -7.91 -22.10 2.21
CA GLN A 16 -7.92 -21.88 3.66
C GLN A 16 -7.81 -20.41 4.07
N TYR A 17 -7.30 -19.53 3.20
CA TYR A 17 -7.21 -18.09 3.45
C TYR A 17 -8.35 -17.37 2.75
N ARG A 18 -8.76 -16.25 3.32
CA ARG A 18 -9.78 -15.37 2.73
C ARG A 18 -9.09 -14.23 2.00
N CYS A 19 -9.49 -14.00 0.76
CA CYS A 19 -9.10 -12.82 -0.03
C CYS A 19 -10.29 -11.87 -0.18
N LYS A 20 -10.00 -10.61 -0.33
CA LYS A 20 -10.97 -9.54 -0.58
C LYS A 20 -10.23 -8.32 -1.12
N HIS A 21 -10.89 -7.50 -1.92
CA HIS A 21 -10.32 -6.23 -2.36
C HIS A 21 -9.85 -5.40 -1.16
N GLY A 22 -8.58 -5.06 -1.15
CA GLY A 22 -7.87 -4.37 -0.08
C GLY A 22 -6.48 -4.95 0.17
N LEU A 23 -5.71 -4.28 1.00
CA LEU A 23 -4.32 -4.64 1.29
C LEU A 23 -4.04 -4.70 2.79
N SER A 24 -3.31 -5.71 3.23
CA SER A 24 -2.66 -5.78 4.53
C SER A 24 -1.44 -6.68 4.44
N LEU A 25 -0.25 -6.11 4.66
CA LEU A 25 1.03 -6.81 4.62
C LEU A 25 1.64 -6.86 6.02
N TYR A 26 1.98 -8.06 6.49
CA TYR A 26 2.88 -8.23 7.62
C TYR A 26 4.32 -8.19 7.12
N ILE A 27 5.14 -7.37 7.74
CA ILE A 27 6.56 -7.20 7.44
C ILE A 27 7.32 -7.40 8.73
N GLU A 28 8.26 -8.33 8.72
CA GLU A 28 9.15 -8.61 9.86
C GLU A 28 10.59 -8.29 9.46
N THR A 29 11.21 -7.44 10.26
CA THR A 29 12.61 -7.03 10.15
C THR A 29 13.36 -7.53 11.40
N PRO A 30 14.69 -7.32 11.52
CA PRO A 30 15.39 -7.64 12.74
C PRO A 30 14.83 -6.96 14.00
N ASN A 31 14.34 -5.72 13.88
CA ASN A 31 13.94 -4.93 15.04
C ASN A 31 12.42 -4.67 15.12
N HIS A 32 11.68 -4.85 14.00
CA HIS A 32 10.25 -4.48 13.92
C HIS A 32 9.34 -5.59 13.41
N LYS A 33 8.12 -5.55 13.90
CA LYS A 33 6.96 -6.26 13.34
C LYS A 33 5.95 -5.22 12.87
N ILE A 34 5.98 -4.96 11.56
CA ILE A 34 5.21 -3.91 10.93
C ILE A 34 3.94 -4.49 10.30
N LEU A 35 2.83 -3.78 10.42
CA LEU A 35 1.65 -4.02 9.62
C LEU A 35 1.44 -2.84 8.67
N PHE A 36 1.65 -3.07 7.39
CA PHE A 36 1.41 -2.09 6.34
C PHE A 36 0.01 -2.29 5.78
N ASP A 37 -0.88 -1.34 6.06
CA ASP A 37 -2.32 -1.39 5.83
C ASP A 37 -3.09 -2.49 6.60
N LEU A 38 -4.39 -2.32 6.73
CA LEU A 38 -5.28 -3.12 7.58
C LEU A 38 -6.44 -3.76 6.81
N GLY A 39 -6.47 -3.59 5.48
CA GLY A 39 -7.57 -4.07 4.65
C GLY A 39 -8.92 -3.40 4.95
N PRO A 40 -10.00 -3.86 4.30
CA PRO A 40 -11.34 -3.27 4.41
C PRO A 40 -12.07 -3.62 5.72
N ASN A 41 -11.63 -4.65 6.45
CA ASN A 41 -12.29 -5.16 7.66
C ASN A 41 -11.38 -6.12 8.45
N ASP A 42 -11.97 -6.97 9.32
CA ASP A 42 -11.28 -7.92 10.21
C ASP A 42 -10.69 -9.17 9.54
N LEU A 43 -10.78 -9.33 8.23
CA LEU A 43 -10.31 -10.54 7.54
C LEU A 43 -8.81 -10.78 7.71
N PHE A 44 -8.00 -9.71 7.71
CA PHE A 44 -6.56 -9.84 7.94
C PHE A 44 -6.23 -10.50 9.28
N LEU A 45 -7.02 -10.26 10.34
CA LEU A 45 -6.86 -10.92 11.65
C LEU A 45 -7.11 -12.44 11.57
N LYS A 46 -8.13 -12.83 10.79
CA LYS A 46 -8.48 -14.25 10.60
C LYS A 46 -7.38 -14.99 9.85
N ASN A 47 -6.81 -14.35 8.84
CA ASN A 47 -5.68 -14.89 8.08
C ASN A 47 -4.38 -14.88 8.91
N ALA A 48 -4.10 -13.80 9.65
CA ALA A 48 -2.95 -13.70 10.56
C ALA A 48 -2.90 -14.90 11.52
N LYS A 49 -4.04 -15.23 12.17
CA LYS A 49 -4.14 -16.39 13.06
C LYS A 49 -3.74 -17.70 12.37
N LYS A 50 -4.18 -17.92 11.11
CA LYS A 50 -3.86 -19.12 10.35
C LYS A 50 -2.42 -19.17 9.85
N LEU A 51 -1.82 -18.00 9.63
CA LEU A 51 -0.45 -17.83 9.18
C LEU A 51 0.56 -17.77 10.34
N GLY A 52 0.09 -17.90 11.58
CA GLY A 52 0.94 -17.85 12.78
C GLY A 52 1.47 -16.46 13.11
N VAL A 53 0.86 -15.40 12.53
CA VAL A 53 1.24 -14.01 12.82
C VAL A 53 0.47 -13.53 14.06
N ARG A 54 1.21 -13.14 15.09
CA ARG A 54 0.66 -12.62 16.35
C ARG A 54 0.45 -11.11 16.25
N ILE A 55 -0.78 -10.70 16.06
CA ILE A 55 -1.14 -9.27 15.94
C ILE A 55 -0.77 -8.47 17.19
N GLN A 56 -0.76 -9.10 18.35
CA GLN A 56 -0.39 -8.46 19.63
C GLN A 56 1.09 -8.03 19.66
N ASP A 57 1.95 -8.67 18.85
CA ASP A 57 3.38 -8.39 18.79
C ASP A 57 3.73 -7.28 17.76
N ILE A 58 2.76 -6.80 16.99
CA ILE A 58 2.97 -5.68 16.06
C ILE A 58 3.32 -4.43 16.88
N ASP A 59 4.45 -3.82 16.58
CA ASP A 59 4.92 -2.59 17.21
C ASP A 59 4.61 -1.33 16.35
N THR A 60 4.52 -1.51 15.03
CA THR A 60 4.35 -0.43 14.07
C THR A 60 3.25 -0.75 13.07
N VAL A 61 2.35 0.22 12.86
CA VAL A 61 1.37 0.20 11.76
C VAL A 61 1.61 1.40 10.87
N VAL A 62 1.62 1.18 9.57
CA VAL A 62 1.65 2.25 8.57
C VAL A 62 0.37 2.17 7.75
N ILE A 63 -0.42 3.23 7.75
CA ILE A 63 -1.57 3.38 6.85
C ILE A 63 -1.07 4.13 5.62
N SER A 64 -1.05 3.46 4.49
CA SER A 64 -0.52 4.03 3.24
C SER A 64 -1.34 5.22 2.76
N HIS A 65 -2.66 5.16 2.92
CA HIS A 65 -3.59 6.24 2.55
C HIS A 65 -4.98 6.02 3.16
N GLY A 66 -5.87 6.99 3.03
CA GLY A 66 -7.15 7.05 3.73
C GLY A 66 -8.27 6.19 3.18
N HIS A 67 -8.09 5.41 2.11
CA HIS A 67 -9.17 4.60 1.52
C HIS A 67 -9.52 3.38 2.36
N VAL A 68 -10.81 3.04 2.40
CA VAL A 68 -11.38 2.03 3.30
C VAL A 68 -10.81 0.62 3.10
N ASP A 69 -10.41 0.28 1.91
CA ASP A 69 -9.80 -1.01 1.57
C ASP A 69 -8.37 -1.18 2.10
N HIS A 70 -7.76 -0.09 2.63
CA HIS A 70 -6.48 -0.06 3.33
C HIS A 70 -6.60 0.19 4.83
N CYS A 71 -7.62 0.93 5.27
CA CYS A 71 -7.76 1.36 6.67
C CYS A 71 -9.05 0.89 7.36
N GLY A 72 -9.96 0.21 6.67
CA GLY A 72 -11.25 -0.22 7.22
C GLY A 72 -11.14 -1.22 8.38
N GLY A 73 -10.03 -1.97 8.44
CA GLY A 73 -9.72 -2.89 9.53
C GLY A 73 -9.28 -2.21 10.85
N LEU A 74 -9.11 -0.88 10.88
CA LEU A 74 -8.56 -0.16 12.04
C LEU A 74 -9.29 -0.46 13.35
N GLY A 75 -10.62 -0.49 13.35
CA GLY A 75 -11.38 -0.80 14.55
C GLY A 75 -11.15 -2.22 15.10
N ALA A 76 -10.91 -3.18 14.21
CA ALA A 76 -10.57 -4.54 14.58
C ALA A 76 -9.13 -4.64 15.10
N PHE A 77 -8.20 -3.93 14.47
CA PHE A 77 -6.81 -3.85 14.93
C PHE A 77 -6.70 -3.26 16.34
N LEU A 78 -7.34 -2.12 16.60
CA LEU A 78 -7.29 -1.44 17.90
C LEU A 78 -7.83 -2.30 19.07
N LYS A 79 -8.74 -3.24 18.80
CA LYS A 79 -9.23 -4.21 19.78
C LYS A 79 -8.24 -5.36 20.02
N SER A 80 -7.35 -5.63 19.06
CA SER A 80 -6.46 -6.80 19.09
C SER A 80 -5.02 -6.44 19.46
N ASN A 81 -4.65 -5.17 19.38
CA ASN A 81 -3.32 -4.67 19.69
C ASN A 81 -3.42 -3.34 20.44
N SER A 82 -2.66 -3.19 21.53
CA SER A 82 -2.65 -2.02 22.39
C SER A 82 -1.32 -1.25 22.41
N ILE A 83 -0.28 -1.76 21.72
CA ILE A 83 1.09 -1.24 21.82
C ILE A 83 1.56 -0.48 20.59
N ALA A 84 1.15 -0.91 19.36
CA ALA A 84 1.68 -0.37 18.13
C ALA A 84 1.46 1.14 18.00
N LYS A 85 2.46 1.86 17.52
CA LYS A 85 2.28 3.20 16.95
C LYS A 85 1.66 3.08 15.55
N ILE A 86 0.80 4.01 15.20
CA ILE A 86 0.06 4.02 13.93
C ILE A 86 0.38 5.30 13.19
N TYR A 87 1.14 5.17 12.11
CA TYR A 87 1.62 6.27 11.29
C TYR A 87 0.72 6.50 10.09
N LEU A 88 0.26 7.71 9.88
CA LEU A 88 -0.58 8.10 8.76
C LEU A 88 -0.42 9.58 8.44
N ARG A 89 -0.77 9.98 7.21
CA ARG A 89 -0.88 11.39 6.86
C ARG A 89 -2.11 12.02 7.54
N SER A 90 -2.03 13.29 7.91
CA SER A 90 -3.19 13.99 8.49
C SER A 90 -4.38 14.02 7.54
N GLN A 91 -4.13 14.17 6.24
CA GLN A 91 -5.16 14.15 5.19
C GLN A 91 -5.85 12.78 5.05
N ALA A 92 -5.25 11.69 5.55
CA ALA A 92 -5.88 10.37 5.51
C ALA A 92 -7.17 10.29 6.35
N VAL A 93 -7.39 11.22 7.27
CA VAL A 93 -8.64 11.31 8.08
C VAL A 93 -9.73 12.16 7.43
N ASP A 94 -9.46 12.76 6.29
CA ASP A 94 -10.45 13.49 5.51
C ASP A 94 -11.55 12.56 4.98
N LYS A 95 -12.61 13.14 4.44
CA LYS A 95 -13.73 12.35 3.93
C LYS A 95 -13.50 11.99 2.48
N HIS A 96 -13.03 10.77 2.25
CA HIS A 96 -12.82 10.23 0.90
C HIS A 96 -14.07 9.52 0.38
N TYR A 97 -14.30 9.60 -0.92
CA TYR A 97 -15.47 9.05 -1.60
C TYR A 97 -15.06 8.38 -2.91
N VAL A 98 -15.79 7.32 -3.27
CA VAL A 98 -15.77 6.75 -4.61
C VAL A 98 -17.11 7.06 -5.29
N LYS A 99 -17.08 7.51 -6.55
CA LYS A 99 -18.32 7.68 -7.34
C LYS A 99 -18.61 6.42 -8.13
N VAL A 100 -19.80 5.87 -7.92
CA VAL A 100 -20.36 4.75 -8.67
C VAL A 100 -21.57 5.26 -9.43
N PHE A 101 -21.55 5.22 -10.75
CA PHE A 101 -22.59 5.83 -11.61
C PHE A 101 -22.89 7.30 -11.25
N GLY A 102 -21.85 8.07 -10.88
CA GLY A 102 -21.98 9.48 -10.50
C GLY A 102 -22.44 9.73 -9.06
N ILE A 103 -22.84 8.71 -8.32
CA ILE A 103 -23.29 8.81 -6.92
C ILE A 103 -22.09 8.61 -6.00
N PRO A 104 -21.79 9.55 -5.06
CA PRO A 104 -20.69 9.42 -4.13
C PRO A 104 -21.03 8.46 -2.97
N PHE A 105 -20.16 7.48 -2.73
CA PHE A 105 -20.19 6.59 -1.58
C PHE A 105 -18.95 6.86 -0.72
N TYR A 106 -19.17 6.92 0.59
CA TYR A 106 -18.05 7.09 1.53
C TYR A 106 -17.08 5.93 1.45
N ALA A 107 -15.82 6.23 1.24
CA ALA A 107 -14.75 5.25 1.06
C ALA A 107 -13.52 5.57 1.95
N GLY A 108 -13.70 6.36 3.02
CA GLY A 108 -12.63 6.81 3.89
C GLY A 108 -12.48 6.02 5.18
N ILE A 109 -11.46 6.38 5.96
CA ILE A 109 -11.20 5.89 7.31
C ILE A 109 -12.31 6.31 8.28
N ASN A 110 -12.59 5.52 9.30
CA ASN A 110 -13.42 5.98 10.39
C ASN A 110 -12.61 6.93 11.31
N ALA A 111 -12.65 8.22 11.01
CA ALA A 111 -11.89 9.26 11.71
C ALA A 111 -12.16 9.31 13.24
N LYS A 112 -13.33 8.81 13.72
CA LYS A 112 -13.64 8.73 15.16
C LYS A 112 -12.73 7.78 15.92
N LEU A 113 -12.06 6.86 15.22
CA LEU A 113 -11.11 5.91 15.80
C LEU A 113 -9.69 6.49 15.90
N VAL A 114 -9.38 7.54 15.13
CA VAL A 114 -8.05 8.17 15.09
C VAL A 114 -7.94 9.15 16.27
N LYS A 115 -7.54 8.61 17.44
CA LYS A 115 -7.41 9.39 18.68
C LYS A 115 -6.42 8.74 19.65
N GLY A 116 -5.79 9.58 20.47
CA GLY A 116 -4.81 9.15 21.50
C GLY A 116 -3.39 9.06 20.96
N ASP A 117 -2.45 8.81 21.86
CA ASP A 117 -0.99 8.92 21.64
C ASP A 117 -0.38 7.85 20.73
N ARG A 118 -1.17 6.89 20.30
CA ARG A 118 -0.74 5.86 19.37
C ARG A 118 -0.72 6.33 17.91
N PHE A 119 -1.50 7.35 17.59
CA PHE A 119 -1.57 7.90 16.24
C PHE A 119 -0.54 8.99 16.06
N VAL A 120 0.30 8.82 15.05
CA VAL A 120 1.38 9.74 14.71
C VAL A 120 1.16 10.24 13.28
N PHE A 121 0.90 11.52 13.15
CA PHE A 121 0.80 12.15 11.84
C PHE A 121 2.20 12.42 11.28
N THR A 122 2.40 12.00 10.04
CA THR A 122 3.69 12.08 9.36
C THR A 122 3.81 13.34 8.52
N ASP A 123 5.05 13.81 8.37
CA ASP A 123 5.45 14.89 7.48
C ASP A 123 5.76 14.37 6.05
N GLU A 124 6.29 15.25 5.18
CA GLU A 124 6.70 14.85 3.83
C GLU A 124 7.77 13.74 3.86
N VAL A 125 8.73 13.83 4.78
CA VAL A 125 9.68 12.76 5.09
C VAL A 125 9.73 12.62 6.61
N SER A 126 9.50 11.43 7.12
CA SER A 126 9.55 11.10 8.54
C SER A 126 10.48 9.90 8.75
N VAL A 127 11.66 10.16 9.29
CA VAL A 127 12.58 9.10 9.74
C VAL A 127 12.14 8.68 11.14
N ILE A 128 11.68 7.46 11.29
CA ILE A 128 11.22 6.93 12.57
C ILE A 128 12.40 6.40 13.36
N ASP A 129 13.28 5.66 12.69
CA ASP A 129 14.52 5.11 13.20
C ASP A 129 15.46 4.71 12.05
N ASP A 130 16.49 3.91 12.34
CA ASP A 130 17.47 3.47 11.34
C ASP A 130 16.89 2.50 10.30
N GLU A 131 15.77 1.81 10.61
CA GLU A 131 15.12 0.87 9.69
C GLU A 131 13.93 1.50 8.95
N ILE A 132 13.20 2.43 9.55
CA ILE A 132 11.90 2.89 9.05
C ILE A 132 11.95 4.35 8.63
N THR A 133 11.73 4.60 7.35
CA THR A 133 11.52 5.95 6.79
C THR A 133 10.19 5.98 6.04
N LEU A 134 9.36 6.99 6.32
CA LEU A 134 8.12 7.26 5.61
C LEU A 134 8.29 8.50 4.74
N PHE A 135 7.67 8.50 3.58
CA PHE A 135 7.64 9.69 2.72
C PHE A 135 6.32 9.82 1.96
N SER A 136 5.99 11.04 1.60
CA SER A 136 4.75 11.44 0.93
C SER A 136 5.01 12.59 -0.05
N ASN A 137 3.96 13.25 -0.52
CA ASN A 137 4.05 14.39 -1.42
C ASN A 137 4.87 14.07 -2.68
N VAL A 138 4.53 12.94 -3.31
CA VAL A 138 5.20 12.48 -4.53
C VAL A 138 4.72 13.29 -5.72
N GLN A 139 5.64 13.96 -6.37
CA GLN A 139 5.42 14.64 -7.64
C GLN A 139 6.40 14.07 -8.67
N GLY A 140 5.96 13.91 -9.90
CA GLY A 140 6.82 13.37 -10.94
C GLY A 140 6.30 13.60 -12.34
N GLY A 141 7.14 13.32 -13.34
CA GLY A 141 6.85 13.53 -14.77
C GLY A 141 6.17 12.34 -15.43
N CYS A 142 6.09 11.18 -14.79
CA CYS A 142 5.41 10.04 -15.35
C CYS A 142 3.90 10.22 -15.24
N LYS A 143 3.20 9.86 -16.31
CA LYS A 143 1.74 9.98 -16.41
C LYS A 143 1.05 9.15 -15.32
N LEU A 144 0.06 9.74 -14.66
CA LEU A 144 -0.74 9.08 -13.63
C LEU A 144 -1.77 8.10 -14.22
N PRO A 145 -2.17 7.07 -13.45
CA PRO A 145 -3.23 6.14 -13.86
C PRO A 145 -4.56 6.87 -14.02
N LYS A 146 -5.37 6.44 -14.97
CA LYS A 146 -6.74 6.98 -15.16
C LYS A 146 -7.75 6.32 -14.24
N ALA A 147 -7.40 5.21 -13.62
CA ALA A 147 -8.22 4.48 -12.67
C ALA A 147 -8.62 5.34 -11.44
N ASP A 148 -7.88 6.44 -11.18
CA ASP A 148 -8.16 7.41 -10.12
C ASP A 148 -9.38 8.32 -10.38
N GLY A 149 -9.88 8.35 -11.60
CA GLY A 149 -10.91 9.34 -12.04
C GLY A 149 -12.26 9.25 -11.34
N ASN A 150 -12.51 8.23 -10.51
CA ASN A 150 -13.73 8.07 -9.71
C ASN A 150 -13.50 8.28 -8.20
N LEU A 151 -12.30 8.72 -7.79
CA LEU A 151 -11.92 8.99 -6.40
C LEU A 151 -12.03 10.49 -6.09
N PHE A 152 -12.59 10.80 -4.94
CA PHE A 152 -12.93 12.16 -4.54
C PHE A 152 -12.68 12.37 -3.05
N VAL A 153 -12.40 13.61 -2.68
CA VAL A 153 -12.28 14.06 -1.30
C VAL A 153 -13.29 15.16 -1.00
N LYS A 154 -13.73 15.29 0.23
CA LYS A 154 -14.59 16.41 0.65
C LYS A 154 -13.75 17.50 1.28
N GLU A 155 -13.69 18.65 0.63
CA GLU A 155 -13.02 19.87 1.07
C GLU A 155 -14.01 21.02 1.07
N ASP A 156 -14.05 21.83 2.12
CA ASP A 156 -14.94 23.00 2.28
C ASP A 156 -16.42 22.72 1.94
N GLY A 157 -16.89 21.53 2.31
CA GLY A 157 -18.27 21.10 2.06
C GLY A 157 -18.54 20.57 0.65
N ARG A 158 -17.58 20.66 -0.28
CA ARG A 158 -17.69 20.19 -1.67
C ARG A 158 -16.97 18.87 -1.86
N ILE A 159 -17.46 18.04 -2.78
CA ILE A 159 -16.79 16.80 -3.21
C ILE A 159 -16.02 17.10 -4.49
N ILE A 160 -14.71 17.14 -4.41
CA ILE A 160 -13.77 17.43 -5.50
C ILE A 160 -12.92 16.21 -5.82
N PRO A 161 -12.28 16.11 -6.99
CA PRO A 161 -11.33 15.04 -7.27
C PRO A 161 -10.28 14.92 -6.17
N ASP A 162 -9.92 13.70 -5.81
CA ASP A 162 -8.89 13.44 -4.82
C ASP A 162 -7.51 13.80 -5.41
N ASP A 163 -6.70 14.51 -4.65
CA ASP A 163 -5.33 14.89 -5.01
C ASP A 163 -4.29 13.93 -4.44
N PHE A 164 -4.75 12.93 -3.67
CA PHE A 164 -3.94 11.91 -3.00
C PHE A 164 -2.86 12.46 -2.07
N SER A 165 -3.01 13.68 -1.56
CA SER A 165 -2.12 14.28 -0.54
C SER A 165 -2.02 13.43 0.74
N HIS A 166 -2.97 12.52 0.93
CA HIS A 166 -3.02 11.55 2.01
C HIS A 166 -2.18 10.28 1.76
N GLU A 167 -1.56 10.11 0.58
CA GLU A 167 -0.74 8.94 0.26
C GLU A 167 0.66 9.09 0.86
N GLN A 168 1.14 8.03 1.51
CA GLN A 168 2.52 7.88 1.98
C GLN A 168 3.05 6.49 1.67
N ASN A 169 4.37 6.39 1.61
CA ASN A 169 5.08 5.17 1.29
C ASN A 169 6.10 4.86 2.41
N LEU A 170 6.44 3.59 2.56
CA LEU A 170 7.37 3.10 3.57
C LEU A 170 8.64 2.58 2.90
N ILE A 171 9.80 3.03 3.39
CA ILE A 171 11.10 2.43 3.09
C ILE A 171 11.55 1.69 4.34
N VAL A 172 11.87 0.41 4.18
CA VAL A 172 12.55 -0.41 5.19
C VAL A 172 13.99 -0.60 4.78
N SER A 173 14.91 -0.18 5.66
CA SER A 173 16.36 -0.36 5.51
C SER A 173 16.81 -1.52 6.39
N SER A 174 17.49 -2.52 5.84
CA SER A 174 18.03 -3.67 6.60
C SER A 174 19.28 -4.18 5.91
N ASP A 175 20.36 -4.36 6.67
CA ASP A 175 21.61 -4.94 6.20
C ASP A 175 22.16 -4.26 4.91
N GLY A 176 22.07 -2.92 4.86
CA GLY A 176 22.53 -2.12 3.72
C GLY A 176 21.61 -2.15 2.49
N THR A 177 20.52 -2.89 2.54
CA THR A 177 19.50 -2.96 1.48
C THR A 177 18.29 -2.09 1.83
N LYS A 178 17.55 -1.67 0.81
CA LYS A 178 16.35 -0.84 0.96
C LYS A 178 15.18 -1.48 0.21
N THR A 179 14.07 -1.66 0.91
CA THR A 179 12.80 -2.15 0.34
C THR A 179 11.75 -1.04 0.43
N LEU A 180 11.16 -0.69 -0.69
CA LEU A 180 10.05 0.24 -0.78
C LEU A 180 8.72 -0.51 -0.72
N PHE A 181 7.81 -0.05 0.14
CA PHE A 181 6.43 -0.52 0.22
C PHE A 181 5.48 0.61 -0.17
N CYS A 182 4.59 0.34 -1.12
CA CYS A 182 3.55 1.24 -1.60
C CYS A 182 2.17 0.64 -1.33
N GLY A 183 1.16 1.47 -1.10
CA GLY A 183 -0.24 1.04 -1.03
C GLY A 183 -0.80 0.77 -2.43
N CYS A 184 -1.53 1.76 -2.96
CA CYS A 184 -2.06 1.73 -4.32
C CYS A 184 -1.18 2.40 -5.36
N SER A 185 -0.28 3.28 -4.97
CA SER A 185 0.55 4.11 -5.88
C SER A 185 -0.28 5.07 -6.73
N HIS A 186 -1.19 5.81 -6.11
CA HIS A 186 -2.01 6.83 -6.80
C HIS A 186 -1.16 7.94 -7.42
N ALA A 187 -0.04 8.33 -6.77
CA ALA A 187 0.94 9.26 -7.34
C ALA A 187 1.76 8.65 -8.51
N GLY A 188 1.46 7.41 -8.92
CA GLY A 188 2.15 6.66 -9.96
C GLY A 188 3.40 5.95 -9.46
N ILE A 189 3.46 4.62 -9.63
CA ILE A 189 4.56 3.79 -9.10
C ILE A 189 5.94 4.26 -9.57
N VAL A 190 6.08 4.72 -10.81
CA VAL A 190 7.35 5.23 -11.33
C VAL A 190 7.81 6.48 -10.57
N ASN A 191 6.89 7.43 -10.36
CA ASN A 191 7.15 8.66 -9.60
C ASN A 191 7.51 8.35 -8.14
N ILE A 192 6.84 7.35 -7.53
CA ILE A 192 7.11 6.92 -6.14
C ILE A 192 8.51 6.32 -6.03
N VAL A 193 8.92 5.47 -6.98
CA VAL A 193 10.28 4.89 -6.99
C VAL A 193 11.34 5.99 -7.15
N ASP A 194 11.10 6.97 -8.02
CA ASP A 194 12.02 8.09 -8.22
C ASP A 194 12.13 8.98 -6.97
N LYS A 195 11.00 9.27 -6.30
CA LYS A 195 11.01 10.00 -5.02
C LYS A 195 11.70 9.20 -3.92
N ALA A 196 11.48 7.89 -3.84
CA ALA A 196 12.18 7.02 -2.89
C ALA A 196 13.70 7.09 -3.10
N ALA A 197 14.16 7.03 -4.35
CA ALA A 197 15.59 7.16 -4.68
C ALA A 197 16.19 8.52 -4.24
N GLN A 198 15.42 9.60 -4.35
CA GLN A 198 15.83 10.93 -3.85
C GLN A 198 15.92 10.93 -2.32
N VAL A 199 14.96 10.33 -1.62
CA VAL A 199 14.90 10.31 -0.15
C VAL A 199 16.07 9.53 0.45
N VAL A 200 16.42 8.36 -0.14
CA VAL A 200 17.44 7.48 0.45
C VAL A 200 18.76 7.43 -0.33
N GLY A 201 18.90 8.26 -1.38
CA GLY A 201 20.13 8.40 -2.16
C GLY A 201 20.44 7.26 -3.15
N CYS A 202 19.56 6.28 -3.30
CA CYS A 202 19.70 5.19 -4.27
C CYS A 202 18.32 4.59 -4.62
N VAL A 203 18.20 3.94 -5.78
CA VAL A 203 17.00 3.16 -6.10
C VAL A 203 16.87 2.01 -5.09
N PRO A 204 15.70 1.83 -4.41
CA PRO A 204 15.49 0.67 -3.57
C PRO A 204 15.64 -0.63 -4.36
N GLN A 205 16.32 -1.63 -3.79
CA GLN A 205 16.59 -2.91 -4.47
C GLN A 205 15.33 -3.74 -4.68
N THR A 206 14.32 -3.54 -3.82
CA THR A 206 13.03 -4.23 -3.93
C THR A 206 11.88 -3.24 -3.76
N ILE A 207 10.86 -3.38 -4.59
CA ILE A 207 9.62 -2.58 -4.54
C ILE A 207 8.44 -3.52 -4.38
N VAL A 208 7.58 -3.27 -3.38
CA VAL A 208 6.43 -4.09 -3.02
C VAL A 208 5.17 -3.24 -2.95
N GLY A 209 4.08 -3.63 -3.65
CA GLY A 209 2.80 -2.93 -3.53
C GLY A 209 1.89 -3.02 -4.74
N GLY A 210 0.80 -2.29 -4.70
CA GLY A 210 -0.13 -2.11 -5.81
C GLY A 210 0.32 -0.99 -6.75
N PHE A 211 0.06 -1.14 -8.06
CA PHE A 211 0.49 -0.16 -9.09
C PHE A 211 -0.69 0.56 -9.74
N HIS A 212 -1.87 0.44 -9.15
CA HIS A 212 -3.13 1.08 -9.56
C HIS A 212 -3.47 0.96 -11.05
N LEU A 213 -3.35 -0.28 -11.59
CA LEU A 213 -3.61 -0.59 -12.99
C LEU A 213 -4.97 -1.26 -13.21
N PHE A 214 -5.73 -1.46 -12.15
CA PHE A 214 -7.06 -2.08 -12.14
C PHE A 214 -8.02 -1.26 -11.27
N GLU A 215 -9.15 -0.85 -11.84
CA GLU A 215 -10.23 -0.14 -11.16
C GLU A 215 -11.32 -1.14 -10.75
N PRO A 216 -11.53 -1.39 -9.44
CA PRO A 216 -12.39 -2.47 -8.96
C PRO A 216 -13.89 -2.21 -9.14
N THR A 217 -14.33 -0.94 -9.18
CA THR A 217 -15.74 -0.55 -9.30
C THR A 217 -16.28 -0.89 -10.68
N THR A 218 -15.52 -0.56 -11.73
CA THR A 218 -15.89 -0.85 -13.13
C THR A 218 -15.30 -2.16 -13.65
N LYS A 219 -14.39 -2.79 -12.88
CA LYS A 219 -13.60 -3.97 -13.26
C LYS A 219 -12.78 -3.74 -14.54
N ARG A 220 -12.31 -2.52 -14.75
CA ARG A 220 -11.51 -2.15 -15.91
C ARG A 220 -10.04 -2.06 -15.55
N TYR A 221 -9.22 -2.45 -16.50
CA TYR A 221 -7.78 -2.26 -16.46
C TYR A 221 -7.40 -0.98 -17.19
N GLU A 222 -6.26 -0.44 -16.84
CA GLU A 222 -5.60 0.54 -17.70
C GLU A 222 -5.34 -0.05 -19.09
N LYS A 223 -5.16 0.81 -20.08
CA LYS A 223 -4.87 0.36 -21.45
C LYS A 223 -3.51 -0.34 -21.52
N ASP A 224 -3.41 -1.36 -22.37
CA ASP A 224 -2.19 -2.15 -22.53
C ASP A 224 -0.97 -1.28 -22.88
N GLU A 225 -1.15 -0.19 -23.65
CA GLU A 225 -0.07 0.74 -23.96
C GLU A 225 0.46 1.44 -22.69
N TYR A 226 -0.44 1.81 -21.76
CA TYR A 226 -0.04 2.42 -20.50
C TYR A 226 0.67 1.41 -19.58
N ILE A 227 0.12 0.19 -19.47
CA ILE A 227 0.72 -0.88 -18.65
C ILE A 227 2.12 -1.22 -19.19
N THR A 228 2.27 -1.31 -20.51
CA THR A 228 3.55 -1.57 -21.17
C THR A 228 4.55 -0.42 -20.94
N MET A 229 4.08 0.83 -21.02
CA MET A 229 4.91 2.00 -20.73
C MET A 229 5.43 1.94 -19.29
N ILE A 230 4.56 1.72 -18.31
CA ILE A 230 4.96 1.59 -16.89
C ILE A 230 5.96 0.45 -16.70
N ALA A 231 5.73 -0.72 -17.32
CA ALA A 231 6.66 -1.84 -17.22
C ALA A 231 8.06 -1.49 -17.75
N ASN A 232 8.14 -0.79 -18.89
CA ASN A 232 9.39 -0.36 -19.48
C ASN A 232 10.10 0.70 -18.63
N GLU A 233 9.37 1.66 -18.06
CA GLU A 233 9.91 2.65 -17.14
C GLU A 233 10.49 2.00 -15.87
N LEU A 234 9.78 1.04 -15.28
CA LEU A 234 10.27 0.32 -14.12
C LEU A 234 11.49 -0.55 -14.44
N LYS A 235 11.52 -1.16 -15.61
CA LYS A 235 12.64 -2.00 -16.07
C LYS A 235 13.95 -1.23 -16.22
N ASN A 236 13.90 0.09 -16.48
CA ASN A 236 15.07 0.96 -16.53
C ASN A 236 15.68 1.22 -15.12
N ARG A 237 15.02 0.80 -14.07
CA ARG A 237 15.49 0.88 -12.68
C ARG A 237 15.93 -0.51 -12.25
N ASP A 238 17.16 -0.65 -11.78
CA ASP A 238 17.72 -1.95 -11.39
C ASP A 238 17.16 -2.38 -10.03
N ALA A 239 15.93 -2.92 -10.05
CA ALA A 239 15.22 -3.38 -8.88
C ALA A 239 14.38 -4.63 -9.16
N ASP A 240 14.05 -5.36 -8.10
CA ASP A 240 13.08 -6.45 -8.10
C ASP A 240 11.72 -5.92 -7.65
N TYR A 241 10.65 -6.37 -8.29
CA TYR A 241 9.30 -5.92 -8.04
C TYR A 241 8.42 -7.05 -7.55
N TYR A 242 7.60 -6.76 -6.56
CA TYR A 242 6.53 -7.65 -6.10
C TYR A 242 5.23 -6.87 -6.07
N THR A 243 4.25 -7.31 -6.84
CA THR A 243 2.98 -6.62 -6.92
C THR A 243 1.82 -7.42 -6.36
N CYS A 244 0.70 -6.74 -6.10
CA CYS A 244 -0.52 -7.31 -5.55
C CYS A 244 -1.70 -6.35 -5.78
N HIS A 245 -2.84 -6.65 -5.18
CA HIS A 245 -3.99 -5.76 -4.96
C HIS A 245 -4.47 -5.02 -6.24
N CYS A 246 -4.33 -3.69 -6.29
CA CYS A 246 -4.86 -2.84 -7.37
C CYS A 246 -4.06 -2.89 -8.68
N THR A 247 -3.00 -3.68 -8.78
CA THR A 247 -2.37 -4.01 -10.07
C THR A 247 -3.25 -4.96 -10.87
N GLY A 248 -3.82 -5.96 -10.22
CA GLY A 248 -4.64 -6.99 -10.84
C GLY A 248 -3.84 -8.01 -11.68
N PRO A 249 -4.35 -9.26 -11.79
CA PRO A 249 -3.62 -10.35 -12.46
C PRO A 249 -3.32 -10.10 -13.95
N MET A 250 -4.22 -9.45 -14.68
CA MET A 250 -4.02 -9.20 -16.11
C MET A 250 -2.89 -8.20 -16.37
N ALA A 251 -2.85 -7.10 -15.62
CA ALA A 251 -1.77 -6.13 -15.73
C ALA A 251 -0.42 -6.75 -15.30
N TYR A 252 -0.41 -7.55 -14.24
CA TYR A 252 0.76 -8.34 -13.84
C TYR A 252 1.31 -9.19 -15.00
N GLU A 253 0.46 -9.96 -15.68
CA GLU A 253 0.89 -10.79 -16.81
C GLU A 253 1.40 -9.95 -17.98
N THR A 254 0.77 -8.81 -18.28
CA THR A 254 1.22 -7.89 -19.32
C THR A 254 2.62 -7.33 -18.99
N MET A 255 2.83 -6.85 -17.75
CA MET A 255 4.13 -6.32 -17.32
C MET A 255 5.24 -7.39 -17.34
N LYS A 256 4.91 -8.61 -16.90
CA LYS A 256 5.85 -9.74 -16.90
C LYS A 256 6.30 -10.11 -18.32
N LYS A 257 5.40 -10.07 -19.31
CA LYS A 257 5.74 -10.28 -20.73
C LYS A 257 6.72 -9.24 -21.27
N GLN A 258 6.78 -8.03 -20.69
CA GLN A 258 7.78 -7.01 -21.04
C GLN A 258 9.17 -7.31 -20.43
N GLY A 259 9.33 -8.41 -19.69
CA GLY A 259 10.59 -8.80 -19.07
C GLY A 259 10.94 -8.04 -17.79
N LEU A 260 9.95 -7.45 -17.12
CA LEU A 260 10.13 -6.89 -15.78
C LEU A 260 10.39 -8.03 -14.77
N ARG A 261 11.36 -7.86 -13.88
CA ARG A 261 11.60 -8.78 -12.75
C ARG A 261 10.47 -8.60 -11.73
N LEU A 262 9.37 -9.31 -11.95
CA LEU A 262 8.11 -9.09 -11.24
C LEU A 262 7.55 -10.39 -10.66
N GLY A 263 7.34 -10.44 -9.35
CA GLY A 263 6.58 -11.45 -8.62
C GLY A 263 5.19 -10.97 -8.25
N TYR A 264 4.28 -11.90 -7.91
CA TYR A 264 2.94 -11.60 -7.39
C TYR A 264 2.79 -12.12 -5.97
N LEU A 265 2.32 -11.27 -5.05
CA LEU A 265 2.13 -11.61 -3.64
C LEU A 265 0.63 -11.80 -3.33
N SER A 266 0.16 -13.03 -3.40
CA SER A 266 -1.19 -13.41 -2.98
C SER A 266 -1.30 -13.57 -1.47
N THR A 267 -2.49 -13.42 -0.90
CA THR A 267 -2.78 -13.70 0.51
C THR A 267 -2.25 -15.08 0.90
N GLY A 268 -1.42 -15.13 1.95
CA GLY A 268 -0.81 -16.36 2.45
C GLY A 268 0.52 -16.75 1.78
N ALA A 269 1.02 -15.98 0.81
CA ALA A 269 2.40 -16.13 0.35
C ALA A 269 3.39 -15.76 1.47
N VAL A 270 4.57 -16.37 1.44
CA VAL A 270 5.70 -15.98 2.30
C VAL A 270 6.86 -15.61 1.40
N CYS A 271 7.25 -14.37 1.44
CA CYS A 271 8.40 -13.85 0.70
C CYS A 271 9.49 -13.49 1.71
N LYS A 272 10.71 -13.94 1.47
CA LYS A 272 11.88 -13.58 2.25
C LYS A 272 12.88 -12.90 1.32
N LEU A 273 13.32 -11.72 1.71
CA LEU A 273 14.28 -10.91 0.98
C LEU A 273 15.61 -10.91 1.70
N TYR A 274 16.68 -11.02 0.93
CA TYR A 274 18.07 -10.89 1.44
C TYR A 274 18.42 -11.95 2.50
N GLU A 275 18.17 -13.22 2.16
CA GLU A 275 18.67 -14.38 2.92
C GLU A 275 20.18 -14.53 2.82
#